data_d74b527f2597fffe695d809b4d750086
#
_entry.id   d74b527f2597fffe695d809b4d750086
#
_cell.length_a   1.000
_cell.length_b   1.000
_cell.length_c   1.000
_cell.angle_alpha   90.00
_cell.angle_beta   90.00
_cell.angle_gamma   90.00
#
_symmetry.space_group_name_H-M   'P 1'
#
loop_
_entity.id
_entity.type
_entity.pdbx_description
1 polymer ?
#
loop_
_entity_poly.entity_id
_entity_poly.type
_entity_poly.pdbx_seq_one_letter_code
_entity_poly.pdbx_strand_id
1 'polypeptide(L)'
;MNETLITLERVSKVYQVGEENFTALNDVSLKVEKGAFMSFVGPSGSGKTTLLNLIGGLDRPTTGKVLFKGASLENMSREQLAAYRRENIGFIFQTYNLLPVYSVYENILFPLLLNGLKESHVRERVENMVAKVGLMDQINKKPAQLSGGQCQRVAIARALVKDPLLILADEPTANLDSENSHQILRLMQELNHEYKAAVIFSTHDEKVTRYIRREVRLEDGRVSWDESRNGAEIET
;
A
#
# COMPACT_ATOMS: atom_id res chain seq x y z
N MET A 1 20.36 -13.63 3.14
CA MET A 1 19.31 -13.64 2.08
C MET A 1 18.05 -13.07 2.73
N ASN A 2 17.46 -12.04 2.12
CA ASN A 2 16.23 -11.44 2.64
C ASN A 2 15.07 -12.43 2.46
N GLU A 3 14.16 -12.47 3.43
CA GLU A 3 12.98 -13.33 3.40
C GLU A 3 12.01 -12.83 2.32
N THR A 4 11.60 -13.67 1.38
CA THR A 4 10.60 -13.33 0.35
C THR A 4 9.22 -13.26 0.98
N LEU A 5 8.56 -12.12 0.87
CA LEU A 5 7.22 -11.87 1.41
C LEU A 5 6.12 -12.19 0.39
N ILE A 6 6.29 -11.72 -0.86
CA ILE A 6 5.35 -11.97 -1.98
C ILE A 6 6.10 -12.62 -3.13
N THR A 7 5.46 -13.60 -3.76
CA THR A 7 5.90 -14.15 -5.05
C THR A 7 4.72 -14.16 -6.01
N LEU A 8 4.92 -13.61 -7.20
CA LEU A 8 4.02 -13.77 -8.32
C LEU A 8 4.66 -14.76 -9.31
N GLU A 9 3.88 -15.75 -9.73
CA GLU A 9 4.32 -16.80 -10.66
C GLU A 9 3.42 -16.80 -11.88
N ARG A 10 3.91 -16.22 -13.00
CA ARG A 10 3.24 -16.17 -14.30
C ARG A 10 1.80 -15.66 -14.22
N VAL A 11 1.60 -14.57 -13.46
CA VAL A 11 0.29 -14.00 -13.16
C VAL A 11 -0.27 -13.28 -14.39
N SER A 12 -1.47 -13.66 -14.82
CA SER A 12 -2.24 -12.93 -15.82
C SER A 12 -3.63 -12.59 -15.27
N LYS A 13 -4.16 -11.44 -15.69
CA LYS A 13 -5.51 -10.99 -15.34
C LYS A 13 -6.23 -10.49 -16.58
N VAL A 14 -7.37 -11.10 -16.85
CA VAL A 14 -8.28 -10.71 -17.93
C VAL A 14 -9.62 -10.31 -17.31
N TYR A 15 -10.12 -9.15 -17.69
CA TYR A 15 -11.47 -8.69 -17.34
C TYR A 15 -12.39 -8.81 -18.55
N GLN A 16 -13.61 -9.24 -18.33
CA GLN A 16 -14.64 -9.19 -19.34
C GLN A 16 -15.38 -7.85 -19.28
N VAL A 17 -15.35 -7.10 -20.37
CA VAL A 17 -16.03 -5.81 -20.50
C VAL A 17 -17.04 -5.91 -21.64
N GLY A 18 -18.29 -6.18 -21.30
CA GLY A 18 -19.29 -6.54 -22.30
C GLY A 18 -18.96 -7.86 -22.97
N GLU A 19 -18.85 -7.86 -24.32
CA GLU A 19 -18.45 -9.04 -25.12
C GLU A 19 -16.94 -9.14 -25.36
N GLU A 20 -16.15 -8.12 -24.98
CA GLU A 20 -14.71 -8.08 -25.20
C GLU A 20 -13.93 -8.47 -23.95
N ASN A 21 -12.75 -9.07 -24.16
CA ASN A 21 -11.80 -9.41 -23.12
C ASN A 21 -10.68 -8.36 -23.09
N PHE A 22 -10.49 -7.73 -21.94
CA PHE A 22 -9.40 -6.80 -21.67
C PHE A 22 -8.34 -7.47 -20.80
N THR A 23 -7.13 -7.64 -21.35
CA THR A 23 -5.97 -8.19 -20.62
C THR A 23 -5.28 -7.08 -19.84
N ALA A 24 -5.49 -7.04 -18.53
CA ALA A 24 -4.89 -6.05 -17.64
C ALA A 24 -3.48 -6.43 -17.17
N LEU A 25 -3.18 -7.75 -17.06
CA LEU A 25 -1.85 -8.27 -16.75
C LEU A 25 -1.57 -9.50 -17.61
N ASN A 26 -0.33 -9.67 -18.04
CA ASN A 26 0.09 -10.73 -18.93
C ASN A 26 1.45 -11.31 -18.53
N ASP A 27 1.43 -12.51 -17.95
CA ASP A 27 2.61 -13.32 -17.57
C ASP A 27 3.60 -12.61 -16.63
N VAL A 28 3.07 -11.93 -15.61
CA VAL A 28 3.88 -11.19 -14.63
C VAL A 28 4.48 -12.14 -13.60
N SER A 29 5.82 -12.13 -13.48
CA SER A 29 6.56 -12.86 -12.47
C SER A 29 7.45 -11.89 -11.68
N LEU A 30 7.32 -11.88 -10.34
CA LEU A 30 7.97 -10.90 -9.47
C LEU A 30 8.13 -11.47 -8.06
N LYS A 31 9.19 -11.07 -7.36
CA LYS A 31 9.35 -11.33 -5.92
C LYS A 31 9.48 -10.02 -5.16
N VAL A 32 8.86 -9.95 -3.99
CA VAL A 32 8.97 -8.82 -3.06
C VAL A 32 9.54 -9.33 -1.75
N GLU A 33 10.59 -8.71 -1.29
CA GLU A 33 11.26 -9.05 -0.04
C GLU A 33 10.61 -8.32 1.13
N LYS A 34 10.75 -8.86 2.33
CA LYS A 34 10.36 -8.20 3.57
C LYS A 34 11.13 -6.88 3.74
N GLY A 35 10.42 -5.83 4.14
CA GLY A 35 11.00 -4.50 4.31
C GLY A 35 11.34 -3.77 2.99
N ALA A 36 10.97 -4.32 1.82
CA ALA A 36 11.18 -3.65 0.54
C ALA A 36 10.50 -2.27 0.53
N PHE A 37 11.12 -1.31 -0.15
CA PHE A 37 10.52 -0.01 -0.48
C PHE A 37 10.60 0.18 -1.99
N MET A 38 9.49 -0.07 -2.68
CA MET A 38 9.47 -0.19 -4.13
C MET A 38 8.22 0.42 -4.76
N SER A 39 8.30 0.69 -6.07
CA SER A 39 7.14 1.16 -6.82
C SER A 39 6.90 0.37 -8.11
N PHE A 40 5.63 0.34 -8.49
CA PHE A 40 5.18 0.04 -9.84
C PHE A 40 5.00 1.36 -10.60
N VAL A 41 5.78 1.54 -11.68
CA VAL A 41 5.76 2.74 -12.52
C VAL A 41 5.23 2.39 -13.90
N GLY A 42 4.52 3.31 -14.52
CA GLY A 42 4.01 3.14 -15.89
C GLY A 42 2.81 4.03 -16.19
N PRO A 43 2.40 4.12 -17.46
CA PRO A 43 1.28 4.95 -17.86
C PRO A 43 -0.05 4.51 -17.21
N SER A 44 -1.08 5.35 -17.31
CA SER A 44 -2.43 4.95 -16.93
C SER A 44 -2.86 3.72 -17.74
N GLY A 45 -3.54 2.77 -17.09
CA GLY A 45 -3.98 1.53 -17.73
C GLY A 45 -2.90 0.44 -17.88
N SER A 46 -1.65 0.65 -17.45
CA SER A 46 -0.59 -0.36 -17.56
C SER A 46 -0.73 -1.57 -16.62
N GLY A 47 -1.74 -1.61 -15.74
CA GLY A 47 -2.00 -2.74 -14.85
C GLY A 47 -1.55 -2.56 -13.40
N LYS A 48 -0.99 -1.39 -13.00
CA LYS A 48 -0.46 -1.15 -11.63
C LYS A 48 -1.48 -1.41 -10.53
N THR A 49 -2.64 -0.77 -10.60
CA THR A 49 -3.74 -0.97 -9.61
C THR A 49 -4.23 -2.41 -9.61
N THR A 50 -4.32 -3.06 -10.77
CA THR A 50 -4.68 -4.49 -10.87
C THR A 50 -3.65 -5.34 -10.12
N LEU A 51 -2.37 -5.08 -10.32
CA LEU A 51 -1.30 -5.83 -9.65
C LEU A 51 -1.34 -5.63 -8.13
N LEU A 52 -1.54 -4.38 -7.64
CA LEU A 52 -1.74 -4.11 -6.21
C LEU A 52 -2.96 -4.86 -5.65
N ASN A 53 -4.07 -4.90 -6.39
CA ASN A 53 -5.29 -5.60 -5.97
C ASN A 53 -5.08 -7.11 -5.86
N LEU A 54 -4.35 -7.72 -6.78
CA LEU A 54 -4.02 -9.15 -6.71
C LEU A 54 -3.11 -9.46 -5.52
N ILE A 55 -2.06 -8.66 -5.31
CA ILE A 55 -1.16 -8.80 -4.15
C ILE A 55 -1.92 -8.60 -2.84
N GLY A 56 -2.84 -7.65 -2.81
CA GLY A 56 -3.69 -7.37 -1.65
C GLY A 56 -4.81 -8.39 -1.41
N GLY A 57 -5.00 -9.38 -2.29
CA GLY A 57 -6.09 -10.34 -2.19
C GLY A 57 -7.48 -9.69 -2.31
N LEU A 58 -7.57 -8.54 -2.99
CA LEU A 58 -8.84 -7.87 -3.33
C LEU A 58 -9.46 -8.46 -4.59
N ASP A 59 -8.62 -9.03 -5.47
CA ASP A 59 -9.02 -9.70 -6.69
C ASP A 59 -8.19 -11.00 -6.83
N ARG A 60 -8.54 -11.84 -7.80
CA ARG A 60 -7.84 -13.10 -8.11
C ARG A 60 -7.27 -13.06 -9.52
N PRO A 61 -6.09 -13.64 -9.77
CA PRO A 61 -5.56 -13.78 -11.12
C PRO A 61 -6.47 -14.70 -11.96
N THR A 62 -6.46 -14.50 -13.26
CA THR A 62 -7.10 -15.42 -14.21
C THR A 62 -6.24 -16.68 -14.38
N THR A 63 -4.93 -16.51 -14.44
CA THR A 63 -3.94 -17.61 -14.45
C THR A 63 -2.71 -17.22 -13.65
N GLY A 64 -1.89 -18.21 -13.28
CA GLY A 64 -0.72 -18.01 -12.42
C GLY A 64 -1.07 -18.05 -10.94
N LYS A 65 -0.14 -17.62 -10.08
CA LYS A 65 -0.29 -17.68 -8.61
C LYS A 65 0.28 -16.45 -7.94
N VAL A 66 -0.39 -16.00 -6.89
CA VAL A 66 0.14 -15.01 -5.93
C VAL A 66 0.37 -15.71 -4.60
N LEU A 67 1.62 -15.73 -4.14
CA LEU A 67 2.01 -16.38 -2.90
C LEU A 67 2.37 -15.33 -1.85
N PHE A 68 1.82 -15.45 -0.66
CA PHE A 68 2.23 -14.71 0.53
C PHE A 68 2.95 -15.66 1.47
N LYS A 69 4.23 -15.41 1.76
CA LYS A 69 5.09 -16.33 2.57
C LYS A 69 4.99 -17.79 2.11
N GLY A 70 4.92 -18.01 0.80
CA GLY A 70 4.78 -19.34 0.20
C GLY A 70 3.36 -19.93 0.16
N ALA A 71 2.37 -19.30 0.83
CA ALA A 71 0.98 -19.73 0.78
C ALA A 71 0.24 -19.05 -0.38
N SER A 72 -0.45 -19.84 -1.24
CA SER A 72 -1.20 -19.33 -2.40
C SER A 72 -2.50 -18.64 -1.98
N LEU A 73 -2.69 -17.40 -2.40
CA LEU A 73 -3.90 -16.62 -2.12
C LEU A 73 -5.11 -17.18 -2.87
N GLU A 74 -4.93 -17.81 -4.03
CA GLU A 74 -5.99 -18.43 -4.83
C GLU A 74 -6.70 -19.58 -4.09
N ASN A 75 -5.96 -20.26 -3.21
CA ASN A 75 -6.47 -21.37 -2.41
C ASN A 75 -7.20 -20.92 -1.13
N MET A 76 -7.16 -19.63 -0.81
CA MET A 76 -7.80 -19.08 0.39
C MET A 76 -9.30 -18.87 0.18
N SER A 77 -10.10 -19.19 1.21
CA SER A 77 -11.51 -18.80 1.27
C SER A 77 -11.68 -17.28 1.38
N ARG A 78 -12.89 -16.79 1.22
CA ARG A 78 -13.18 -15.34 1.40
C ARG A 78 -12.85 -14.86 2.82
N GLU A 79 -13.12 -15.68 3.82
CA GLU A 79 -12.83 -15.42 5.23
C GLU A 79 -11.30 -15.40 5.48
N GLN A 80 -10.56 -16.32 4.89
CA GLN A 80 -9.10 -16.37 4.98
C GLN A 80 -8.46 -15.15 4.28
N LEU A 81 -8.95 -14.75 3.10
CA LEU A 81 -8.49 -13.51 2.44
C LEU A 81 -8.83 -12.26 3.25
N ALA A 82 -10.00 -12.23 3.91
CA ALA A 82 -10.35 -11.12 4.79
C ALA A 82 -9.40 -11.05 6.02
N ALA A 83 -9.07 -12.20 6.63
CA ALA A 83 -8.09 -12.29 7.70
C ALA A 83 -6.69 -11.88 7.22
N TYR A 84 -6.27 -12.37 6.04
CA TYR A 84 -5.00 -11.97 5.41
C TYR A 84 -4.87 -10.44 5.29
N ARG A 85 -5.88 -9.76 4.74
CA ARG A 85 -5.90 -8.29 4.61
C ARG A 85 -5.91 -7.60 5.96
N ARG A 86 -6.76 -8.08 6.86
CA ARG A 86 -6.93 -7.48 8.19
C ARG A 86 -5.63 -7.53 8.99
N GLU A 87 -4.91 -8.64 8.95
CA GLU A 87 -3.73 -8.88 9.77
C GLU A 87 -2.44 -8.38 9.13
N ASN A 88 -2.30 -8.52 7.80
CA ASN A 88 -1.01 -8.36 7.15
C ASN A 88 -0.90 -7.17 6.21
N ILE A 89 -2.03 -6.59 5.74
CA ILE A 89 -2.00 -5.59 4.67
C ILE A 89 -2.51 -4.23 5.17
N GLY A 90 -1.70 -3.19 5.03
CA GLY A 90 -2.14 -1.79 5.10
C GLY A 90 -2.46 -1.26 3.71
N PHE A 91 -3.66 -0.68 3.51
CA PHE A 91 -4.02 -0.04 2.25
C PHE A 91 -4.01 1.48 2.39
N ILE A 92 -3.39 2.14 1.40
CA ILE A 92 -3.40 3.59 1.22
C ILE A 92 -3.94 3.85 -0.19
N PHE A 93 -5.04 4.59 -0.29
CA PHE A 93 -5.72 4.88 -1.56
C PHE A 93 -5.52 6.32 -1.99
N GLN A 94 -5.58 6.58 -3.27
CA GLN A 94 -5.49 7.91 -3.87
C GLN A 94 -6.51 8.90 -3.26
N THR A 95 -7.73 8.45 -2.97
CA THR A 95 -8.82 9.24 -2.40
C THR A 95 -8.91 9.14 -0.88
N TYR A 96 -7.83 8.70 -0.21
CA TYR A 96 -7.68 8.51 1.24
C TYR A 96 -8.64 7.46 1.84
N ASN A 97 -9.86 7.33 1.36
CA ASN A 97 -10.94 6.44 1.84
C ASN A 97 -11.11 6.51 3.38
N LEU A 98 -11.04 7.73 3.94
CA LEU A 98 -11.31 7.95 5.35
C LEU A 98 -12.80 7.83 5.63
N LEU A 99 -13.14 7.36 6.82
CA LEU A 99 -14.51 7.33 7.30
C LEU A 99 -14.94 8.75 7.68
N PRO A 100 -15.86 9.39 6.93
CA PRO A 100 -16.09 10.84 7.03
C PRO A 100 -16.73 11.28 8.34
N VAL A 101 -17.40 10.37 9.03
CA VAL A 101 -18.06 10.62 10.33
C VAL A 101 -17.11 10.47 11.51
N TYR A 102 -15.97 9.81 11.32
CA TYR A 102 -14.96 9.54 12.32
C TYR A 102 -13.88 10.63 12.37
N SER A 103 -13.40 10.93 13.56
CA SER A 103 -12.24 11.80 13.80
C SER A 103 -10.94 11.15 13.29
N VAL A 104 -9.83 11.89 13.36
CA VAL A 104 -8.47 11.36 13.11
C VAL A 104 -8.22 10.14 14.01
N TYR A 105 -8.47 10.31 15.32
CA TYR A 105 -8.30 9.24 16.29
C TYR A 105 -9.09 7.99 15.93
N GLU A 106 -10.40 8.14 15.66
CA GLU A 106 -11.29 7.03 15.36
C GLU A 106 -10.95 6.34 14.03
N ASN A 107 -10.54 7.08 13.00
CA ASN A 107 -10.07 6.50 11.75
C ASN A 107 -8.84 5.61 11.95
N ILE A 108 -7.91 6.01 12.82
CA ILE A 108 -6.69 5.25 13.12
C ILE A 108 -7.00 4.08 14.07
N LEU A 109 -7.92 4.26 15.03
CA LEU A 109 -8.37 3.20 15.93
C LEU A 109 -9.10 2.06 15.21
N PHE A 110 -9.89 2.38 14.19
CA PHE A 110 -10.83 1.47 13.55
C PHE A 110 -10.24 0.11 13.13
N PRO A 111 -9.06 0.01 12.47
CA PRO A 111 -8.45 -1.28 12.13
C PRO A 111 -8.13 -2.16 13.34
N LEU A 112 -7.81 -1.56 14.48
CA LEU A 112 -7.51 -2.31 15.71
C LEU A 112 -8.77 -2.91 16.31
N LEU A 113 -9.90 -2.17 16.27
CA LEU A 113 -11.21 -2.69 16.67
C LEU A 113 -11.66 -3.84 15.79
N LEU A 114 -11.42 -3.77 14.46
CA LEU A 114 -11.69 -4.88 13.53
C LEU A 114 -10.86 -6.12 13.83
N ASN A 115 -9.68 -5.96 14.44
CA ASN A 115 -8.85 -7.06 14.95
C ASN A 115 -9.31 -7.59 16.32
N GLY A 116 -10.44 -7.09 16.84
CA GLY A 116 -11.01 -7.52 18.12
C GLY A 116 -10.34 -6.92 19.35
N LEU A 117 -9.45 -5.91 19.17
CA LEU A 117 -8.79 -5.23 20.29
C LEU A 117 -9.75 -4.21 20.93
N LYS A 118 -9.70 -4.09 22.26
CA LYS A 118 -10.47 -3.08 22.96
C LYS A 118 -9.73 -1.73 22.95
N GLU A 119 -10.45 -0.64 22.79
CA GLU A 119 -9.87 0.71 22.76
C GLU A 119 -9.00 0.99 24.00
N SER A 120 -9.45 0.59 25.20
CA SER A 120 -8.69 0.78 26.45
C SER A 120 -7.28 0.18 26.40
N HIS A 121 -7.06 -0.85 25.60
CA HIS A 121 -5.76 -1.53 25.48
C HIS A 121 -4.87 -0.95 24.38
N VAL A 122 -5.43 -0.16 23.47
CA VAL A 122 -4.71 0.33 22.28
C VAL A 122 -4.69 1.86 22.17
N ARG A 123 -5.27 2.57 23.13
CA ARG A 123 -5.34 4.05 23.15
C ARG A 123 -3.97 4.69 22.96
N GLU A 124 -3.01 4.31 23.78
CA GLU A 124 -1.65 4.85 23.72
C GLU A 124 -0.99 4.57 22.37
N ARG A 125 -1.21 3.39 21.80
CA ARG A 125 -0.72 3.03 20.46
C ARG A 125 -1.30 3.94 19.38
N VAL A 126 -2.60 4.26 19.44
CA VAL A 126 -3.26 5.18 18.51
C VAL A 126 -2.72 6.59 18.68
N GLU A 127 -2.63 7.10 19.91
CA GLU A 127 -2.11 8.45 20.21
C GLU A 127 -0.65 8.59 19.74
N ASN A 128 0.19 7.59 20.00
CA ASN A 128 1.57 7.55 19.52
C ASN A 128 1.65 7.57 17.97
N MET A 129 0.75 6.85 17.29
CA MET A 129 0.70 6.87 15.83
C MET A 129 0.24 8.23 15.29
N VAL A 130 -0.74 8.88 15.93
CA VAL A 130 -1.17 10.25 15.60
C VAL A 130 -0.02 11.24 15.77
N ALA A 131 0.76 11.13 16.86
CA ALA A 131 1.93 11.96 17.09
C ALA A 131 3.01 11.76 16.02
N LYS A 132 3.31 10.51 15.64
CA LYS A 132 4.30 10.17 14.59
C LYS A 132 3.98 10.78 13.24
N VAL A 133 2.71 10.87 12.87
CA VAL A 133 2.31 11.52 11.62
C VAL A 133 2.08 13.02 11.76
N GLY A 134 2.36 13.60 12.94
CA GLY A 134 2.30 15.05 13.20
C GLY A 134 0.89 15.61 13.23
N LEU A 135 -0.09 14.86 13.79
CA LEU A 135 -1.51 15.24 13.78
C LEU A 135 -2.15 15.37 15.18
N MET A 136 -1.34 15.52 16.24
CA MET A 136 -1.89 15.61 17.62
C MET A 136 -2.88 16.76 17.79
N ASP A 137 -2.58 17.94 17.23
CA ASP A 137 -3.48 19.10 17.31
C ASP A 137 -4.80 18.92 16.52
N GLN A 138 -4.86 17.90 15.64
CA GLN A 138 -6.00 17.58 14.79
C GLN A 138 -6.71 16.29 15.23
N ILE A 139 -6.31 15.67 16.33
CA ILE A 139 -6.74 14.32 16.74
C ILE A 139 -8.26 14.14 16.78
N ASN A 140 -9.00 15.20 17.15
CA ASN A 140 -10.47 15.20 17.23
C ASN A 140 -11.17 15.73 15.97
N LYS A 141 -10.42 16.20 14.95
CA LYS A 141 -11.00 16.70 13.71
C LYS A 141 -11.47 15.57 12.82
N LYS A 142 -12.51 15.84 12.04
CA LYS A 142 -13.04 14.95 11.01
C LYS A 142 -12.36 15.23 9.66
N PRO A 143 -12.38 14.29 8.69
CA PRO A 143 -11.75 14.44 7.39
C PRO A 143 -12.11 15.76 6.65
N ALA A 144 -13.36 16.21 6.74
CA ALA A 144 -13.79 17.46 6.11
C ALA A 144 -13.13 18.75 6.69
N GLN A 145 -12.44 18.63 7.81
CA GLN A 145 -11.75 19.74 8.50
C GLN A 145 -10.22 19.67 8.30
N LEU A 146 -9.74 18.76 7.47
CA LEU A 146 -8.33 18.50 7.22
C LEU A 146 -7.93 18.90 5.81
N SER A 147 -6.66 19.30 5.63
CA SER A 147 -6.07 19.43 4.30
C SER A 147 -5.85 18.06 3.64
N GLY A 148 -5.64 18.02 2.32
CA GLY A 148 -5.33 16.78 1.60
C GLY A 148 -4.13 16.05 2.17
N GLY A 149 -3.02 16.77 2.46
CA GLY A 149 -1.84 16.18 3.09
C GLY A 149 -2.11 15.64 4.49
N GLN A 150 -2.96 16.29 5.29
CA GLN A 150 -3.38 15.79 6.59
C GLN A 150 -4.24 14.52 6.45
N CYS A 151 -5.18 14.50 5.51
CA CYS A 151 -5.97 13.29 5.20
C CYS A 151 -5.06 12.12 4.80
N GLN A 152 -4.04 12.37 3.98
CA GLN A 152 -3.07 11.34 3.59
C GLN A 152 -2.27 10.82 4.78
N ARG A 153 -1.82 11.69 5.69
CA ARG A 153 -1.15 11.29 6.93
C ARG A 153 -2.05 10.41 7.81
N VAL A 154 -3.35 10.71 7.90
CA VAL A 154 -4.33 9.83 8.59
C VAL A 154 -4.43 8.48 7.89
N ALA A 155 -4.50 8.43 6.56
CA ALA A 155 -4.57 7.18 5.81
C ALA A 155 -3.32 6.30 6.01
N ILE A 156 -2.12 6.93 6.05
CA ILE A 156 -0.86 6.25 6.36
C ILE A 156 -0.86 5.71 7.79
N ALA A 157 -1.23 6.53 8.77
CA ALA A 157 -1.32 6.12 10.17
C ALA A 157 -2.30 4.95 10.36
N ARG A 158 -3.47 5.02 9.73
CA ARG A 158 -4.48 3.96 9.75
C ARG A 158 -3.96 2.66 9.14
N ALA A 159 -3.16 2.74 8.07
CA ALA A 159 -2.58 1.56 7.45
C ALA A 159 -1.52 0.89 8.35
N LEU A 160 -0.73 1.69 9.07
CA LEU A 160 0.41 1.25 9.88
C LEU A 160 0.05 0.84 11.30
N VAL A 161 -1.00 1.41 11.91
CA VAL A 161 -1.31 1.25 13.33
C VAL A 161 -1.45 -0.21 13.77
N LYS A 162 -1.70 -1.13 12.87
CA LYS A 162 -1.85 -2.58 13.16
C LYS A 162 -0.57 -3.39 12.92
N ASP A 163 0.60 -2.75 12.66
CA ASP A 163 1.90 -3.37 12.34
C ASP A 163 1.81 -4.35 11.16
N PRO A 164 1.35 -3.91 9.98
CA PRO A 164 1.22 -4.78 8.83
C PRO A 164 2.60 -5.23 8.32
N LEU A 165 2.66 -6.38 7.64
CA LEU A 165 3.86 -6.84 6.96
C LEU A 165 4.06 -6.17 5.59
N LEU A 166 2.96 -5.70 4.98
CA LEU A 166 2.95 -5.08 3.66
C LEU A 166 1.98 -3.89 3.62
N ILE A 167 2.45 -2.79 3.04
CA ILE A 167 1.64 -1.63 2.71
C ILE A 167 1.51 -1.56 1.19
N LEU A 168 0.28 -1.45 0.73
CA LEU A 168 -0.09 -1.24 -0.68
C LEU A 168 -0.67 0.16 -0.83
N ALA A 169 0.02 1.01 -1.58
CA ALA A 169 -0.38 2.40 -1.78
C ALA A 169 -0.65 2.66 -3.27
N ASP A 170 -1.89 2.95 -3.60
CA ASP A 170 -2.28 3.28 -4.96
C ASP A 170 -2.26 4.80 -5.14
N GLU A 171 -1.26 5.29 -5.90
CA GLU A 171 -1.04 6.71 -6.19
C GLU A 171 -1.07 7.62 -4.95
N PRO A 172 -0.24 7.37 -3.91
CA PRO A 172 -0.39 8.02 -2.60
C PRO A 172 -0.13 9.53 -2.60
N THR A 173 0.39 10.10 -3.68
CA THR A 173 0.73 11.52 -3.81
C THR A 173 -0.03 12.26 -4.91
N ALA A 174 -0.90 11.57 -5.67
CA ALA A 174 -1.53 12.14 -6.87
C ALA A 174 -2.43 13.37 -6.60
N ASN A 175 -3.00 13.47 -5.40
CA ASN A 175 -3.89 14.58 -5.01
C ASN A 175 -3.19 15.64 -4.14
N LEU A 176 -1.85 15.65 -4.14
CA LEU A 176 -1.04 16.55 -3.31
C LEU A 176 -0.20 17.47 -4.20
N ASP A 177 0.08 18.68 -3.70
CA ASP A 177 1.10 19.51 -4.29
C ASP A 177 2.50 18.91 -4.11
N SER A 178 3.49 19.50 -4.77
CA SER A 178 4.86 18.97 -4.79
C SER A 178 5.49 18.90 -3.39
N GLU A 179 5.27 19.92 -2.54
CA GLU A 179 5.85 19.99 -1.21
C GLU A 179 5.24 18.91 -0.29
N ASN A 180 3.92 18.81 -0.26
CA ASN A 180 3.22 17.77 0.51
C ASN A 180 3.59 16.37 0.00
N SER A 181 3.75 16.17 -1.31
CA SER A 181 4.16 14.90 -1.90
C SER A 181 5.54 14.46 -1.36
N HIS A 182 6.52 15.37 -1.31
CA HIS A 182 7.84 15.09 -0.75
C HIS A 182 7.78 14.72 0.74
N GLN A 183 6.99 15.47 1.52
CA GLN A 183 6.82 15.18 2.95
C GLN A 183 6.17 13.81 3.18
N ILE A 184 5.17 13.43 2.38
CA ILE A 184 4.53 12.11 2.47
C ILE A 184 5.49 10.98 2.12
N LEU A 185 6.30 11.13 1.08
CA LEU A 185 7.26 10.10 0.68
C LEU A 185 8.37 9.91 1.72
N ARG A 186 8.90 11.00 2.29
CA ARG A 186 9.85 10.94 3.42
C ARG A 186 9.24 10.23 4.63
N LEU A 187 8.03 10.63 5.03
CA LEU A 187 7.31 9.97 6.11
C LEU A 187 7.15 8.46 5.85
N MET A 188 6.78 8.06 4.64
CA MET A 188 6.65 6.64 4.28
C MET A 188 8.00 5.90 4.34
N GLN A 189 9.12 6.53 3.95
CA GLN A 189 10.47 5.95 4.08
C GLN A 189 10.86 5.76 5.55
N GLU A 190 10.67 6.79 6.39
CA GLU A 190 10.96 6.74 7.83
C GLU A 190 10.18 5.60 8.50
N LEU A 191 8.87 5.51 8.20
CA LEU A 191 7.99 4.49 8.75
C LEU A 191 8.34 3.08 8.20
N ASN A 192 8.72 2.94 6.92
CA ASN A 192 9.24 1.67 6.39
C ASN A 192 10.49 1.22 7.14
N HIS A 193 11.41 2.14 7.42
CA HIS A 193 12.64 1.83 8.15
C HIS A 193 12.35 1.42 9.60
N GLU A 194 11.42 2.11 10.27
CA GLU A 194 11.05 1.84 11.66
C GLU A 194 10.26 0.52 11.81
N TYR A 195 9.19 0.36 11.03
CA TYR A 195 8.27 -0.77 11.15
C TYR A 195 8.70 -2.01 10.39
N LYS A 196 9.70 -1.89 9.48
CA LYS A 196 10.17 -2.97 8.61
C LYS A 196 9.05 -3.60 7.74
N ALA A 197 7.93 -2.91 7.58
CA ALA A 197 6.89 -3.30 6.65
C ALA A 197 7.37 -3.11 5.20
N ALA A 198 7.11 -4.06 4.31
CA ALA A 198 7.33 -3.81 2.89
C ALA A 198 6.34 -2.74 2.40
N VAL A 199 6.78 -1.85 1.54
CA VAL A 199 5.92 -0.82 0.92
C VAL A 199 6.00 -0.95 -0.59
N ILE A 200 4.84 -1.13 -1.20
CA ILE A 200 4.69 -1.12 -2.66
C ILE A 200 3.70 -0.01 -3.01
N PHE A 201 4.10 0.92 -3.83
CA PHE A 201 3.17 1.92 -4.33
C PHE A 201 3.18 2.02 -5.85
N SER A 202 2.03 2.37 -6.41
CA SER A 202 1.90 2.72 -7.80
C SER A 202 2.15 4.21 -7.98
N THR A 203 2.78 4.58 -9.08
CA THR A 203 2.92 5.98 -9.48
C THR A 203 3.12 6.10 -10.99
N HIS A 204 2.73 7.23 -11.54
CA HIS A 204 3.11 7.67 -12.89
C HIS A 204 4.05 8.87 -12.84
N ASP A 205 4.38 9.40 -11.64
CA ASP A 205 5.28 10.54 -11.45
C ASP A 205 6.73 10.06 -11.26
N GLU A 206 7.58 10.35 -12.24
CA GLU A 206 9.02 10.03 -12.21
C GLU A 206 9.77 10.73 -11.06
N LYS A 207 9.25 11.85 -10.53
CA LYS A 207 9.88 12.56 -9.40
C LYS A 207 9.88 11.72 -8.12
N VAL A 208 8.97 10.76 -8.02
CA VAL A 208 8.86 9.84 -6.89
C VAL A 208 10.01 8.82 -6.89
N THR A 209 10.61 8.52 -8.06
CA THR A 209 11.62 7.46 -8.23
C THR A 209 12.88 7.67 -7.38
N ARG A 210 13.24 8.92 -7.03
CA ARG A 210 14.39 9.22 -6.16
C ARG A 210 14.25 8.72 -4.71
N TYR A 211 13.02 8.46 -4.26
CA TYR A 211 12.74 7.94 -2.93
C TYR A 211 12.75 6.41 -2.86
N ILE A 212 12.84 5.74 -4.01
CA ILE A 212 12.57 4.32 -4.16
C ILE A 212 13.87 3.54 -4.26
N ARG A 213 13.93 2.38 -3.57
CA ARG A 213 15.05 1.45 -3.66
C ARG A 213 14.93 0.48 -4.83
N ARG A 214 13.72 0.20 -5.31
CA ARG A 214 13.46 -0.69 -6.45
C ARG A 214 12.29 -0.18 -7.27
N GLU A 215 12.49 -0.06 -8.56
CA GLU A 215 11.49 0.36 -9.53
C GLU A 215 11.15 -0.81 -10.45
N VAL A 216 9.85 -1.10 -10.58
CA VAL A 216 9.34 -2.09 -11.53
C VAL A 216 8.42 -1.36 -12.50
N ARG A 217 8.79 -1.34 -13.77
CA ARG A 217 8.02 -0.68 -14.83
C ARG A 217 7.06 -1.65 -15.48
N LEU A 218 5.79 -1.21 -15.54
CA LEU A 218 4.73 -1.94 -16.22
C LEU A 218 4.33 -1.19 -17.51
N GLU A 219 4.27 -1.95 -18.61
CA GLU A 219 3.79 -1.51 -19.91
C GLU A 219 2.88 -2.61 -20.48
N ASP A 220 1.67 -2.25 -20.91
CA ASP A 220 0.68 -3.17 -21.48
C ASP A 220 0.49 -4.47 -20.68
N GLY A 221 0.42 -4.32 -19.36
CA GLY A 221 0.22 -5.44 -18.44
C GLY A 221 1.43 -6.35 -18.25
N ARG A 222 2.62 -5.98 -18.70
CA ARG A 222 3.87 -6.74 -18.56
C ARG A 222 4.90 -5.96 -17.77
N VAL A 223 5.81 -6.67 -17.10
CA VAL A 223 7.01 -6.06 -16.55
C VAL A 223 8.00 -5.83 -17.69
N SER A 224 8.25 -4.57 -18.04
CA SER A 224 9.22 -4.18 -19.06
C SER A 224 10.61 -3.95 -18.46
N TRP A 225 10.69 -3.62 -17.18
CA TRP A 225 11.95 -3.33 -16.50
C TRP A 225 11.81 -3.50 -14.98
N ASP A 226 12.86 -3.98 -14.31
CA ASP A 226 12.93 -4.22 -12.87
C ASP A 226 14.36 -3.96 -12.39
N GLU A 227 14.58 -2.88 -11.67
CA GLU A 227 15.89 -2.49 -11.16
C GLU A 227 15.86 -2.14 -9.68
N SER A 228 16.85 -2.65 -8.96
CA SER A 228 17.14 -2.26 -7.60
C SER A 228 18.26 -1.23 -7.59
N ARG A 229 18.00 -0.05 -7.03
CA ARG A 229 18.99 1.01 -6.89
C ARG A 229 19.76 0.81 -5.58
N ASN A 230 21.07 0.60 -5.69
CA ASN A 230 21.95 0.61 -4.53
C ASN A 230 22.09 2.05 -4.04
N GLY A 231 21.59 2.34 -2.84
CA GLY A 231 21.86 3.60 -2.14
C GLY A 231 21.01 4.79 -2.59
N ALA A 232 19.67 4.73 -2.40
CA ALA A 232 18.94 5.96 -2.18
C ALA A 232 19.38 6.47 -0.79
N GLU A 233 20.42 7.29 -0.74
CA GLU A 233 20.79 8.05 0.45
C GLU A 233 19.59 8.92 0.81
N ILE A 234 19.21 8.85 2.09
CA ILE A 234 18.31 9.82 2.69
C ILE A 234 19.10 11.13 2.67
N GLU A 235 18.82 12.00 1.69
CA GLU A 235 19.27 13.39 1.81
C GLU A 235 18.64 13.94 3.09
N THR A 236 19.50 14.09 4.11
CA THR A 236 19.19 14.67 5.43
C THR A 236 18.79 16.13 5.33
#